data_10896ab004562a30488245192fa803c1
#
_entry.id   10896ab004562a30488245192fa803c1
#
_cell.length_a   1.000
_cell.length_b   1.000
_cell.length_c   1.000
_cell.angle_alpha   90.00
_cell.angle_beta   90.00
_cell.angle_gamma   90.00
#
_symmetry.space_group_name_H-M   'P 1'
#
loop_
_entity.id
_entity.type
_entity.pdbx_description
1 polymer ?
#
loop_
_entity_poly.entity_id
_entity_poly.type
_entity_poly.pdbx_seq_one_letter_code
_entity_poly.pdbx_strand_id
1 'polypeptide(L)'
;MNKKISIIGVNGRMGKWFANYFNKIGFEVTGFDTNDDIKEKFIIKANSLIGAILKTDYVLLCTPTKNTPEIIRLISKEMKHGSYLIEISSQKLKTAQTLMKTPNKINPICIHPMFGPGTKKIDGKNMIIIPIKDVKKELDAAKLLFPKADFVTIDASEHD
;
A
#
# COMPACT_ATOMS: atom_id res chain seq x y z
N MET A 1 -19.32 7.11 5.96
CA MET A 1 -18.15 7.88 5.45
C MET A 1 -17.33 7.02 4.51
N ASN A 2 -16.89 7.60 3.42
CA ASN A 2 -15.99 6.90 2.50
C ASN A 2 -14.64 6.64 3.17
N LYS A 3 -14.10 5.43 3.01
CA LYS A 3 -12.74 5.12 3.44
C LYS A 3 -11.73 5.91 2.60
N LYS A 4 -10.65 6.35 3.25
CA LYS A 4 -9.62 7.19 2.63
C LYS A 4 -8.33 6.40 2.45
N ILE A 5 -7.81 6.43 1.24
CA ILE A 5 -6.51 5.84 0.91
C ILE A 5 -5.59 6.87 0.27
N SER A 6 -4.35 6.89 0.70
CA SER A 6 -3.28 7.66 0.05
C SER A 6 -2.34 6.72 -0.68
N ILE A 7 -2.04 7.04 -1.94
CA ILE A 7 -1.12 6.29 -2.77
C ILE A 7 0.13 7.13 -3.01
N ILE A 8 1.25 6.65 -2.49
CA ILE A 8 2.56 7.26 -2.66
C ILE A 8 3.23 6.58 -3.87
N GLY A 9 3.69 7.37 -4.83
CA GLY A 9 4.13 6.87 -6.13
C GLY A 9 2.95 6.68 -7.10
N VAL A 10 1.95 7.54 -7.00
CA VAL A 10 0.66 7.41 -7.73
C VAL A 10 0.81 7.53 -9.24
N ASN A 11 1.83 8.22 -9.74
CA ASN A 11 2.10 8.36 -11.19
C ASN A 11 2.84 7.15 -11.80
N GLY A 12 3.35 6.24 -10.98
CA GLY A 12 3.88 4.96 -11.46
C GLY A 12 2.79 4.06 -12.03
N ARG A 13 3.19 3.04 -12.80
CA ARG A 13 2.22 2.12 -13.46
C ARG A 13 1.33 1.39 -12.45
N MET A 14 1.91 0.84 -11.39
CA MET A 14 1.13 0.19 -10.32
C MET A 14 0.36 1.21 -9.48
N GLY A 15 0.93 2.39 -9.22
CA GLY A 15 0.24 3.48 -8.52
C GLY A 15 -1.05 3.89 -9.22
N LYS A 16 -1.02 4.08 -10.53
CA LYS A 16 -2.22 4.36 -11.35
C LYS A 16 -3.21 3.22 -11.34
N TRP A 17 -2.72 1.99 -11.43
CA TRP A 17 -3.58 0.81 -11.37
C TRP A 17 -4.36 0.74 -10.05
N PHE A 18 -3.67 0.87 -8.92
CA PHE A 18 -4.32 0.86 -7.61
C PHE A 18 -5.22 2.08 -7.37
N ALA A 19 -4.83 3.26 -7.84
CA ALA A 19 -5.69 4.45 -7.76
C ALA A 19 -7.05 4.21 -8.46
N ASN A 20 -7.02 3.67 -9.68
CA ASN A 20 -8.23 3.30 -10.40
C ASN A 20 -9.04 2.21 -9.68
N TYR A 21 -8.36 1.18 -9.17
CA TYR A 21 -9.00 0.10 -8.43
C TYR A 21 -9.75 0.63 -7.21
N PHE A 22 -9.08 1.39 -6.34
CA PHE A 22 -9.69 1.91 -5.11
C PHE A 22 -10.80 2.93 -5.38
N ASN A 23 -10.63 3.78 -6.39
CA ASN A 23 -11.70 4.68 -6.82
C ASN A 23 -12.96 3.91 -7.25
N LYS A 24 -12.81 2.83 -8.02
CA LYS A 24 -13.93 1.99 -8.48
C LYS A 24 -14.67 1.32 -7.35
N ILE A 25 -13.99 0.94 -6.27
CA ILE A 25 -14.63 0.30 -5.11
C ILE A 25 -15.04 1.30 -4.03
N GLY A 26 -15.01 2.61 -4.33
CA GLY A 26 -15.63 3.66 -3.51
C GLY A 26 -14.72 4.33 -2.49
N PHE A 27 -13.40 4.18 -2.58
CA PHE A 27 -12.48 4.93 -1.73
C PHE A 27 -12.31 6.37 -2.23
N GLU A 28 -12.11 7.29 -1.29
CA GLU A 28 -11.54 8.60 -1.57
C GLU A 28 -10.03 8.43 -1.73
N VAL A 29 -9.49 8.75 -2.91
CA VAL A 29 -8.09 8.53 -3.25
C VAL A 29 -7.30 9.82 -3.22
N THR A 30 -6.31 9.90 -2.34
CA THR A 30 -5.28 10.94 -2.33
C THR A 30 -4.03 10.39 -3.02
N GLY A 31 -3.34 11.20 -3.80
CA GLY A 31 -2.11 10.81 -4.49
C GLY A 31 -0.96 11.75 -4.22
N PHE A 32 0.22 11.19 -4.04
CA PHE A 32 1.49 11.90 -4.00
C PHE A 32 2.53 11.21 -4.88
N ASP A 33 3.27 12.01 -5.62
CA ASP A 33 4.41 11.56 -6.43
C ASP A 33 5.44 12.68 -6.51
N THR A 34 6.71 12.34 -6.67
CA THR A 34 7.78 13.31 -6.95
C THR A 34 7.58 13.97 -8.32
N ASN A 35 7.01 13.24 -9.28
CA ASN A 35 6.42 13.82 -10.48
C ASN A 35 4.98 14.22 -10.18
N ASP A 36 4.73 15.51 -10.03
CA ASP A 36 3.46 16.06 -9.57
C ASP A 36 2.40 16.24 -10.68
N ASP A 37 2.67 15.80 -11.91
CA ASP A 37 1.73 15.82 -13.05
C ASP A 37 0.68 14.70 -12.93
N ILE A 38 -0.19 14.80 -11.92
CA ILE A 38 -1.30 13.87 -11.70
C ILE A 38 -2.47 14.31 -12.56
N LYS A 39 -2.84 13.46 -13.54
CA LYS A 39 -3.86 13.78 -14.57
C LYS A 39 -5.25 13.28 -14.22
N GLU A 40 -5.35 12.26 -13.37
CA GLU A 40 -6.61 11.64 -12.98
C GLU A 40 -7.42 12.58 -12.07
N LYS A 41 -8.56 13.06 -12.57
CA LYS A 41 -9.39 14.08 -11.88
C LYS A 41 -9.99 13.60 -10.55
N PHE A 42 -10.12 12.28 -10.37
CA PHE A 42 -10.65 11.71 -9.12
C PHE A 42 -9.60 11.66 -8.00
N ILE A 43 -8.31 11.85 -8.33
CA ILE A 43 -7.24 11.83 -7.33
C ILE A 43 -7.11 13.22 -6.69
N ILE A 44 -7.22 13.26 -5.37
CA ILE A 44 -6.89 14.45 -4.58
C ILE A 44 -5.37 14.56 -4.49
N LYS A 45 -4.81 15.56 -5.17
CA LYS A 45 -3.37 15.77 -5.18
C LYS A 45 -2.89 16.29 -3.83
N ALA A 46 -1.95 15.59 -3.20
CA ALA A 46 -1.25 16.08 -2.02
C ALA A 46 -0.02 16.90 -2.40
N ASN A 47 0.24 17.98 -1.66
CA ASN A 47 1.37 18.87 -1.92
C ASN A 47 2.67 18.41 -1.27
N SER A 48 2.60 17.45 -0.35
CA SER A 48 3.77 16.86 0.32
C SER A 48 3.51 15.42 0.72
N LEU A 49 4.58 14.66 0.92
CA LEU A 49 4.51 13.29 1.40
C LEU A 49 3.79 13.22 2.76
N ILE A 50 4.14 14.05 3.69
CA ILE A 50 3.50 14.08 5.03
C ILE A 50 2.04 14.53 4.92
N GLY A 51 1.74 15.56 4.13
CA GLY A 51 0.36 16.00 3.88
C GLY A 51 -0.54 14.89 3.32
N ALA A 52 0.02 14.00 2.51
CA ALA A 52 -0.72 12.88 1.94
C ALA A 52 -1.20 11.86 2.99
N ILE A 53 -0.48 11.69 4.10
CA ILE A 53 -0.70 10.56 5.02
C ILE A 53 -1.42 10.92 6.33
N LEU A 54 -1.50 12.20 6.68
CA LEU A 54 -1.96 12.62 8.02
C LEU A 54 -3.43 12.26 8.32
N LYS A 55 -4.30 12.28 7.31
CA LYS A 55 -5.77 12.14 7.48
C LYS A 55 -6.34 10.94 6.73
N THR A 56 -5.51 9.93 6.47
CA THR A 56 -5.92 8.76 5.70
C THR A 56 -6.02 7.52 6.58
N ASP A 57 -6.89 6.60 6.22
CA ASP A 57 -7.06 5.31 6.90
C ASP A 57 -6.05 4.28 6.40
N TYR A 58 -5.65 4.41 5.14
CA TYR A 58 -4.73 3.51 4.46
C TYR A 58 -3.67 4.30 3.69
N VAL A 59 -2.42 3.88 3.79
CA VAL A 59 -1.31 4.39 2.97
C VAL A 59 -0.75 3.23 2.15
N LEU A 60 -0.77 3.36 0.83
CA LEU A 60 -0.22 2.38 -0.09
C LEU A 60 1.05 2.92 -0.73
N LEU A 61 2.16 2.19 -0.58
CA LEU A 61 3.45 2.54 -1.18
C LEU A 61 3.62 1.82 -2.52
N CYS A 62 3.58 2.59 -3.60
CA CYS A 62 3.90 2.17 -4.97
C CYS A 62 5.23 2.78 -5.42
N THR A 63 6.21 2.80 -4.54
CA THR A 63 7.51 3.45 -4.72
C THR A 63 8.57 2.44 -5.19
N PRO A 64 9.68 2.92 -5.83
CA PRO A 64 10.78 2.03 -6.16
C PRO A 64 11.30 1.29 -4.92
N THR A 65 11.55 -0.02 -5.05
CA THR A 65 11.92 -0.91 -3.94
C THR A 65 13.08 -0.37 -3.09
N LYS A 66 14.08 0.21 -3.73
CA LYS A 66 15.25 0.78 -3.05
C LYS A 66 14.91 1.95 -2.10
N ASN A 67 13.86 2.70 -2.39
CA ASN A 67 13.45 3.89 -1.62
C ASN A 67 12.42 3.55 -0.53
N THR A 68 11.70 2.46 -0.70
CA THR A 68 10.56 2.08 0.17
C THR A 68 10.93 1.98 1.66
N PRO A 69 12.06 1.37 2.08
CA PRO A 69 12.41 1.30 3.49
C PRO A 69 12.62 2.67 4.15
N GLU A 70 13.20 3.63 3.44
CA GLU A 70 13.39 4.99 3.96
C GLU A 70 12.04 5.72 4.09
N ILE A 71 11.19 5.60 3.09
CA ILE A 71 9.84 6.18 3.13
C ILE A 71 9.04 5.61 4.30
N ILE A 72 9.08 4.30 4.54
CA ILE A 72 8.44 3.67 5.71
C ILE A 72 8.90 4.31 7.02
N ARG A 73 10.21 4.51 7.20
CA ARG A 73 10.75 5.14 8.42
C ARG A 73 10.28 6.57 8.61
N LEU A 74 10.19 7.33 7.52
CA LEU A 74 9.74 8.72 7.55
C LEU A 74 8.26 8.85 7.92
N ILE A 75 7.40 8.12 7.20
CA ILE A 75 5.95 8.33 7.32
C ILE A 75 5.32 7.60 8.50
N SER A 76 5.85 6.45 8.92
CA SER A 76 5.22 5.61 9.95
C SER A 76 5.02 6.32 11.29
N LYS A 77 5.90 7.26 11.63
CA LYS A 77 5.82 8.06 12.85
C LYS A 77 4.71 9.11 12.81
N GLU A 78 4.44 9.63 11.62
CA GLU A 78 3.47 10.71 11.37
C GLU A 78 2.07 10.20 11.04
N MET A 79 1.94 8.93 10.70
CA MET A 79 0.66 8.34 10.33
C MET A 79 -0.35 8.36 11.48
N LYS A 80 -1.62 8.47 11.11
CA LYS A 80 -2.77 8.44 12.02
C LYS A 80 -2.80 7.13 12.83
N HIS A 81 -3.12 7.23 14.11
CA HIS A 81 -3.32 6.06 14.97
C HIS A 81 -4.39 5.12 14.40
N GLY A 82 -4.10 3.84 14.34
CA GLY A 82 -4.99 2.80 13.80
C GLY A 82 -4.98 2.68 12.28
N SER A 83 -4.25 3.54 11.55
CA SER A 83 -4.16 3.43 10.09
C SER A 83 -3.28 2.26 9.64
N TYR A 84 -3.43 1.89 8.37
CA TYR A 84 -2.71 0.79 7.75
C TYR A 84 -1.63 1.31 6.79
N LEU A 85 -0.44 0.72 6.87
CA LEU A 85 0.66 0.97 5.94
C LEU A 85 0.86 -0.27 5.05
N ILE A 86 0.56 -0.13 3.77
CA ILE A 86 0.59 -1.22 2.79
C ILE A 86 1.80 -1.04 1.89
N GLU A 87 2.62 -2.08 1.78
CA GLU A 87 3.82 -2.11 0.96
C GLU A 87 3.71 -3.25 -0.07
N ILE A 88 4.02 -2.96 -1.34
CA ILE A 88 3.79 -3.87 -2.47
C ILE A 88 5.04 -4.19 -3.31
N SER A 89 6.23 -3.83 -2.86
CA SER A 89 7.45 -4.09 -3.63
C SER A 89 7.70 -5.59 -3.86
N SER A 90 8.46 -5.93 -4.90
CA SER A 90 8.77 -7.32 -5.24
C SER A 90 9.85 -7.95 -4.36
N GLN A 91 10.70 -7.16 -3.71
CA GLN A 91 11.72 -7.64 -2.77
C GLN A 91 11.26 -7.40 -1.33
N LYS A 92 11.18 -8.45 -0.54
CA LYS A 92 10.47 -8.43 0.74
C LYS A 92 11.37 -8.37 1.98
N LEU A 93 12.53 -8.97 1.95
CA LEU A 93 13.35 -9.13 3.17
C LEU A 93 13.62 -7.80 3.88
N LYS A 94 14.14 -6.81 3.16
CA LYS A 94 14.48 -5.50 3.73
C LYS A 94 13.24 -4.67 4.12
N THR A 95 12.19 -4.72 3.31
CA THR A 95 10.94 -3.99 3.60
C THR A 95 10.20 -4.60 4.78
N ALA A 96 10.12 -5.93 4.89
CA ALA A 96 9.54 -6.63 6.03
C ALA A 96 10.26 -6.29 7.33
N GLN A 97 11.61 -6.35 7.35
CA GLN A 97 12.42 -5.95 8.50
C GLN A 97 12.16 -4.49 8.93
N THR A 98 11.93 -3.61 7.97
CA THR A 98 11.63 -2.20 8.25
C THR A 98 10.21 -2.04 8.81
N LEU A 99 9.24 -2.76 8.25
CA LEU A 99 7.85 -2.76 8.74
C LEU A 99 7.72 -3.32 10.17
N MET A 100 8.52 -4.33 10.53
CA MET A 100 8.56 -4.86 11.91
C MET A 100 8.92 -3.80 12.95
N LYS A 101 9.70 -2.78 12.56
CA LYS A 101 10.16 -1.69 13.43
C LYS A 101 9.23 -0.47 13.45
N THR A 102 8.12 -0.51 12.74
CA THR A 102 7.15 0.59 12.76
C THR A 102 6.45 0.71 14.11
N PRO A 103 5.99 1.93 14.49
CA PRO A 103 5.27 2.13 15.75
C PRO A 103 4.03 1.23 15.86
N ASN A 104 3.72 0.76 17.08
CA ASN A 104 2.55 -0.10 17.33
C ASN A 104 1.20 0.60 17.11
N LYS A 105 1.21 1.93 16.95
CA LYS A 105 0.01 2.71 16.64
C LYS A 105 -0.52 2.50 15.23
N ILE A 106 0.28 1.91 14.33
CA ILE A 106 -0.12 1.62 12.94
C ILE A 106 -0.08 0.12 12.65
N ASN A 107 -0.75 -0.27 11.59
CA ASN A 107 -0.91 -1.67 11.19
C ASN A 107 -0.19 -1.89 9.85
N PRO A 108 0.94 -2.60 9.81
CA PRO A 108 1.63 -2.92 8.56
C PRO A 108 0.90 -4.02 7.78
N ILE A 109 0.90 -3.92 6.45
CA ILE A 109 0.48 -4.97 5.52
C ILE A 109 1.54 -5.08 4.44
N CYS A 110 2.23 -6.21 4.38
CA CYS A 110 3.27 -6.49 3.40
C CYS A 110 2.75 -7.50 2.39
N ILE A 111 2.49 -7.06 1.17
CA ILE A 111 1.95 -7.90 0.10
C ILE A 111 2.78 -7.79 -1.17
N HIS A 112 2.77 -8.85 -1.99
CA HIS A 112 3.30 -8.83 -3.34
C HIS A 112 2.19 -9.26 -4.30
N PRO A 113 1.61 -8.31 -5.06
CA PRO A 113 0.66 -8.64 -6.11
C PRO A 113 1.37 -9.43 -7.22
N MET A 114 0.89 -10.65 -7.50
CA MET A 114 1.43 -11.50 -8.56
C MET A 114 0.81 -11.18 -9.91
N PHE A 115 0.65 -9.89 -10.19
CA PHE A 115 0.13 -9.37 -11.46
C PHE A 115 0.73 -7.99 -11.75
N GLY A 116 0.69 -7.62 -13.02
CA GLY A 116 1.22 -6.33 -13.48
C GLY A 116 0.14 -5.31 -13.83
N PRO A 117 0.55 -4.10 -14.22
CA PRO A 117 -0.37 -2.98 -14.49
C PRO A 117 -1.26 -3.18 -15.72
N GLY A 118 -0.99 -4.20 -16.55
CA GLY A 118 -1.86 -4.60 -17.66
C GLY A 118 -3.07 -5.44 -17.26
N THR A 119 -3.15 -5.85 -15.99
CA THR A 119 -4.27 -6.64 -15.48
C THR A 119 -5.55 -5.82 -15.45
N LYS A 120 -6.62 -6.35 -16.05
CA LYS A 120 -7.91 -5.65 -16.11
C LYS A 120 -8.76 -5.87 -14.86
N LYS A 121 -8.69 -7.07 -14.26
CA LYS A 121 -9.48 -7.47 -13.08
C LYS A 121 -8.60 -8.15 -12.06
N ILE A 122 -8.90 -7.95 -10.77
CA ILE A 122 -8.20 -8.58 -9.65
C ILE A 122 -8.73 -9.99 -9.36
N ASP A 123 -9.88 -10.35 -9.90
CA ASP A 123 -10.60 -11.59 -9.64
C ASP A 123 -9.68 -12.81 -9.86
N GLY A 124 -9.50 -13.64 -8.84
CA GLY A 124 -8.65 -14.83 -8.86
C GLY A 124 -7.16 -14.57 -9.06
N LYS A 125 -6.70 -13.32 -8.91
CA LYS A 125 -5.28 -13.01 -8.95
C LYS A 125 -4.63 -13.30 -7.61
N ASN A 126 -3.46 -13.90 -7.65
CA ASN A 126 -2.70 -14.22 -6.44
C ASN A 126 -2.02 -12.98 -5.86
N MET A 127 -2.10 -12.86 -4.55
CA MET A 127 -1.31 -11.93 -3.75
C MET A 127 -0.56 -12.71 -2.66
N ILE A 128 0.74 -12.54 -2.59
CA ILE A 128 1.54 -13.08 -1.50
C ILE A 128 1.45 -12.10 -0.33
N ILE A 129 1.16 -12.59 0.87
CA ILE A 129 1.24 -11.81 2.10
C ILE A 129 2.40 -12.31 2.95
N ILE A 130 3.21 -11.36 3.41
CA ILE A 130 4.36 -11.61 4.29
C ILE A 130 3.95 -11.21 5.71
N PRO A 131 3.92 -12.15 6.67
CA PRO A 131 3.60 -11.82 8.06
C PRO A 131 4.61 -10.84 8.67
N ILE A 132 4.12 -9.79 9.32
CA ILE A 132 4.96 -8.77 9.96
C ILE A 132 4.80 -8.80 11.48
N LYS A 133 3.61 -8.55 12.02
CA LYS A 133 3.33 -8.48 13.46
C LYS A 133 2.20 -9.41 13.89
N ASP A 134 1.11 -9.44 13.14
CA ASP A 134 -0.09 -10.25 13.40
C ASP A 134 -0.66 -10.71 12.08
N VAL A 135 -0.29 -11.92 11.66
CA VAL A 135 -0.66 -12.47 10.35
C VAL A 135 -2.18 -12.54 10.15
N LYS A 136 -2.94 -12.85 11.21
CA LYS A 136 -4.40 -12.95 11.10
C LYS A 136 -5.01 -11.59 10.83
N LYS A 137 -4.63 -10.58 11.60
CA LYS A 137 -5.10 -9.20 11.44
C LYS A 137 -4.69 -8.63 10.08
N GLU A 138 -3.46 -8.86 9.66
CA GLU A 138 -2.92 -8.41 8.38
C GLU A 138 -3.65 -9.06 7.20
N LEU A 139 -3.90 -10.37 7.27
CA LEU A 139 -4.64 -11.11 6.24
C LEU A 139 -6.11 -10.69 6.17
N ASP A 140 -6.78 -10.54 7.32
CA ASP A 140 -8.17 -10.09 7.38
C ASP A 140 -8.32 -8.68 6.75
N ALA A 141 -7.40 -7.76 7.08
CA ALA A 141 -7.38 -6.42 6.50
C ALA A 141 -7.09 -6.44 4.99
N ALA A 142 -6.15 -7.26 4.53
CA ALA A 142 -5.85 -7.41 3.11
C ALA A 142 -7.05 -7.97 2.33
N LYS A 143 -7.77 -8.94 2.88
CA LYS A 143 -8.99 -9.50 2.27
C LYS A 143 -10.13 -8.47 2.18
N LEU A 144 -10.24 -7.55 3.14
CA LEU A 144 -11.22 -6.45 3.06
C LEU A 144 -10.88 -5.45 1.95
N LEU A 145 -9.60 -5.20 1.71
CA LEU A 145 -9.15 -4.31 0.64
C LEU A 145 -9.24 -4.96 -0.75
N PHE A 146 -9.00 -6.26 -0.81
CA PHE A 146 -8.94 -7.03 -2.06
C PHE A 146 -9.79 -8.31 -1.98
N PRO A 147 -11.13 -8.18 -1.85
CA PRO A 147 -12.00 -9.33 -1.55
C PRO A 147 -12.07 -10.38 -2.65
N LYS A 148 -11.67 -10.03 -3.87
CA LYS A 148 -11.69 -10.93 -5.04
C LYS A 148 -10.31 -11.52 -5.38
N ALA A 149 -9.27 -11.18 -4.63
CA ALA A 149 -7.94 -11.75 -4.80
C ALA A 149 -7.78 -13.03 -3.97
N ASP A 150 -6.88 -13.89 -4.40
CA ASP A 150 -6.45 -15.08 -3.66
C ASP A 150 -5.15 -14.80 -2.91
N PHE A 151 -5.09 -15.14 -1.62
CA PHE A 151 -3.93 -14.87 -0.77
C PHE A 151 -3.16 -16.14 -0.45
N VAL A 152 -1.81 -16.05 -0.55
CA VAL A 152 -0.86 -17.07 -0.11
C VAL A 152 0.07 -16.44 0.90
N THR A 153 0.24 -17.08 2.07
CA THR A 153 1.16 -16.61 3.12
C THR A 153 2.52 -17.26 2.94
N ILE A 154 3.57 -16.47 2.85
CA ILE A 154 4.97 -16.92 2.71
C ILE A 154 5.85 -16.04 3.59
N ASP A 155 6.86 -16.61 4.24
CA ASP A 155 7.83 -15.82 5.00
C ASP A 155 8.76 -15.01 4.08
N ALA A 156 9.25 -13.86 4.57
CA ALA A 156 10.09 -12.97 3.75
C ALA A 156 11.38 -13.65 3.26
N SER A 157 11.97 -14.52 4.07
CA SER A 157 13.17 -15.28 3.71
C SER A 157 12.94 -16.35 2.65
N GLU A 158 11.70 -16.82 2.49
CA GLU A 158 11.31 -17.79 1.46
C GLU A 158 10.87 -17.10 0.17
N HIS A 159 10.50 -15.83 0.25
CA HIS A 159 10.02 -15.03 -0.86
C HIS A 159 11.16 -14.54 -1.75
N ASP A 160 12.24 -13.99 -1.16
CA ASP A 160 13.40 -13.43 -1.87
C ASP A 160 14.45 -14.50 -2.17
#